data_db8bfc530fcbf85647a1cbe42e89fe97
#
_entry.id   db8bfc530fcbf85647a1cbe42e89fe97
#
_cell.length_a   1.000
_cell.length_b   1.000
_cell.length_c   1.000
_cell.angle_alpha   90.00
_cell.angle_beta   90.00
_cell.angle_gamma   90.00
#
_symmetry.space_group_name_H-M   'P 1'
#
loop_
_entity.id
_entity.type
_entity.pdbx_description
1 polymer ?
#
loop_
_entity_poly.entity_id
_entity_poly.type
_entity_poly.pdbx_seq_one_letter_code
_entity_poly.pdbx_strand_id
1 'polypeptide(L)'
;ETHAAVARIEGDKATVWASTQNPFGARDEIARAIGFDPRNVRVITPFVGGGFGGKTFNLQAVEAARLAKSVGRPVQVMWSREEEFFHDTFRPAAIVKIKSGIGTAGEMTFWDYEVFYAGDRGAPQFYTVPNHRTASHGSGWQGPPGSHPFGTGAWRAPGNNTNTFARESQIDLMAAAAGLDPVEYRLKHLSDPRMVRVLKTAAERFGWTPAKAPSRRGYGVACGIDAGTYVATIAEVAVDAGKGTVQVKRVVCAQEMGVVINPQGAKLQMEGCIVMGLGYALTEEIHFQGGRILDTNYDTYRIPRFSWVPTIETIILEANDLPPQGGGEPAIVVMGAVIANAIADATGARVLQLPMTPDRIKAALHTG
;
A
#
# COMPACT_ATOMS: atom_id res chain seq x y z
N GLU A 1 9.45 16.06 -0.43
CA GLU A 1 10.75 16.54 0.07
C GLU A 1 11.50 15.43 0.79
N THR A 2 12.80 15.63 0.98
CA THR A 2 13.65 14.78 1.82
C THR A 2 13.42 15.06 3.31
N HIS A 3 13.96 14.22 4.19
CA HIS A 3 13.93 14.47 5.62
C HIS A 3 14.75 15.74 5.96
N ALA A 4 14.13 16.63 6.74
CA ALA A 4 14.77 17.89 7.14
C ALA A 4 14.41 18.25 8.58
N ALA A 5 15.34 18.88 9.27
CA ALA A 5 15.12 19.45 10.59
C ALA A 5 16.01 20.65 10.83
N VAL A 6 15.52 21.59 11.66
CA VAL A 6 16.33 22.67 12.25
C VAL A 6 16.23 22.53 13.76
N ALA A 7 17.36 22.56 14.46
CA ALA A 7 17.41 22.51 15.91
C ALA A 7 18.10 23.74 16.50
N ARG A 8 17.56 24.25 17.61
CA ARG A 8 18.13 25.34 18.43
C ARG A 8 18.13 24.93 19.89
N ILE A 9 19.28 25.10 20.55
CA ILE A 9 19.44 24.82 21.97
C ILE A 9 19.68 26.17 22.71
N GLU A 10 18.93 26.40 23.77
CA GLU A 10 19.01 27.58 24.61
C GLU A 10 19.02 27.15 26.10
N GLY A 11 20.18 27.09 26.70
CA GLY A 11 20.35 26.55 28.05
C GLY A 11 19.96 25.08 28.13
N ASP A 12 18.95 24.77 28.91
CA ASP A 12 18.39 23.44 29.09
C ASP A 12 17.17 23.15 28.18
N LYS A 13 16.85 24.08 27.25
CA LYS A 13 15.69 23.95 26.34
C LYS A 13 16.12 23.71 24.90
N ALA A 14 15.39 22.83 24.22
CA ALA A 14 15.54 22.56 22.80
C ALA A 14 14.26 22.88 22.04
N THR A 15 14.38 23.58 20.92
CA THR A 15 13.31 23.75 19.94
C THR A 15 13.76 23.14 18.62
N VAL A 16 12.97 22.21 18.08
CA VAL A 16 13.30 21.50 16.85
C VAL A 16 12.12 21.60 15.89
N TRP A 17 12.36 22.17 14.73
CA TRP A 17 11.43 22.14 13.60
C TRP A 17 11.79 20.94 12.74
N ALA A 18 10.87 19.99 12.58
CA ALA A 18 11.16 18.74 11.89
C ALA A 18 10.02 18.31 10.95
N SER A 19 10.39 17.80 9.78
CA SER A 19 9.46 17.10 8.90
C SER A 19 9.15 15.72 9.51
N THR A 20 8.08 15.64 10.29
CA THR A 20 7.71 14.39 11.01
C THR A 20 6.21 14.16 11.01
N GLN A 21 5.80 12.89 10.97
CA GLN A 21 4.44 12.42 11.22
C GLN A 21 4.16 12.12 12.69
N ASN A 22 5.21 12.12 13.54
CA ASN A 22 5.14 11.73 14.94
C ASN A 22 5.89 12.74 15.85
N PRO A 23 5.36 13.97 16.03
CA PRO A 23 6.06 15.00 16.78
C PRO A 23 6.29 14.68 18.26
N PHE A 24 5.40 13.92 18.90
CA PHE A 24 5.58 13.53 20.29
C PHE A 24 6.64 12.43 20.44
N GLY A 25 6.67 11.45 19.55
CA GLY A 25 7.75 10.46 19.50
C GLY A 25 9.11 11.13 19.21
N ALA A 26 9.15 12.04 18.25
CA ALA A 26 10.35 12.84 17.95
C ALA A 26 10.85 13.59 19.19
N ARG A 27 9.97 14.23 19.96
CA ARG A 27 10.33 14.88 21.23
C ARG A 27 11.05 13.93 22.16
N ASP A 28 10.51 12.76 22.38
CA ASP A 28 11.05 11.79 23.35
C ASP A 28 12.38 11.17 22.85
N GLU A 29 12.52 10.95 21.54
CA GLU A 29 13.77 10.50 20.91
C GLU A 29 14.86 11.56 21.02
N ILE A 30 14.54 12.83 20.71
CA ILE A 30 15.47 13.96 20.81
C ILE A 30 15.91 14.15 22.27
N ALA A 31 14.97 14.20 23.20
CA ALA A 31 15.25 14.39 24.61
C ALA A 31 16.25 13.35 25.14
N ARG A 32 16.00 12.09 24.82
CA ARG A 32 16.91 10.98 25.17
C ARG A 32 18.28 11.14 24.52
N ALA A 33 18.32 11.54 23.25
CA ALA A 33 19.55 11.65 22.48
C ALA A 33 20.48 12.78 22.94
N ILE A 34 19.91 13.87 23.48
CA ILE A 34 20.68 15.02 23.98
C ILE A 34 20.75 15.11 25.52
N GLY A 35 20.12 14.15 26.22
CA GLY A 35 20.13 14.07 27.69
C GLY A 35 19.31 15.19 28.36
N PHE A 36 18.20 15.61 27.77
CA PHE A 36 17.28 16.60 28.31
C PHE A 36 16.00 15.94 28.86
N ASP A 37 15.31 16.64 29.76
CA ASP A 37 13.95 16.28 30.15
C ASP A 37 13.02 16.50 28.93
N PRO A 38 12.12 15.57 28.58
CA PRO A 38 11.17 15.74 27.47
C PRO A 38 10.32 17.02 27.59
N ARG A 39 10.07 17.52 28.81
CA ARG A 39 9.36 18.78 29.05
C ARG A 39 10.12 20.01 28.56
N ASN A 40 11.43 19.89 28.40
CA ASN A 40 12.32 20.93 27.90
C ASN A 40 12.57 20.84 26.39
N VAL A 41 11.95 19.88 25.71
CA VAL A 41 12.07 19.71 24.26
C VAL A 41 10.73 20.02 23.59
N ARG A 42 10.75 20.98 22.66
CA ARG A 42 9.61 21.33 21.83
C ARG A 42 9.88 20.93 20.38
N VAL A 43 8.99 20.10 19.81
CA VAL A 43 9.00 19.79 18.38
C VAL A 43 7.87 20.55 17.70
N ILE A 44 8.21 21.22 16.61
CA ILE A 44 7.29 21.98 15.77
C ILE A 44 7.30 21.32 14.39
N THR A 45 6.16 20.81 13.97
CA THR A 45 6.00 20.27 12.62
C THR A 45 5.49 21.38 11.70
N PRO A 46 6.30 21.81 10.71
CA PRO A 46 5.83 22.72 9.66
C PRO A 46 4.88 21.99 8.71
N PHE A 47 4.40 22.66 7.67
CA PHE A 47 3.68 21.97 6.59
C PHE A 47 4.62 20.98 5.91
N VAL A 48 4.24 19.69 5.95
CA VAL A 48 5.00 18.58 5.38
C VAL A 48 4.39 18.23 4.03
N GLY A 49 5.20 18.15 2.98
CA GLY A 49 4.77 17.85 1.62
C GLY A 49 4.39 16.40 1.38
N GLY A 50 4.48 15.57 2.39
CA GLY A 50 4.13 14.17 2.40
C GLY A 50 5.10 13.35 3.24
N GLY A 51 4.62 12.23 3.78
CA GLY A 51 5.44 11.33 4.59
C GLY A 51 5.16 9.85 4.25
N PHE A 52 3.90 9.53 4.01
CA PHE A 52 3.41 8.19 3.59
C PHE A 52 3.95 7.02 4.43
N GLY A 53 4.36 7.30 5.66
CA GLY A 53 4.97 6.36 6.59
C GLY A 53 6.47 6.58 6.82
N GLY A 54 7.25 7.04 5.84
CA GLY A 54 8.69 7.25 5.97
C GLY A 54 9.05 8.26 7.09
N LYS A 55 8.24 9.30 7.27
CA LYS A 55 8.48 10.32 8.30
C LYS A 55 7.90 9.98 9.68
N THR A 56 7.71 8.70 10.00
CA THR A 56 7.42 8.21 11.36
C THR A 56 8.67 8.06 12.20
N PHE A 57 9.85 7.89 11.58
CA PHE A 57 11.16 7.90 12.22
C PHE A 57 11.78 9.29 12.15
N ASN A 58 12.63 9.65 13.11
CA ASN A 58 13.03 11.04 13.35
C ASN A 58 14.56 11.21 13.40
N LEU A 59 15.31 10.40 12.65
CA LEU A 59 16.78 10.38 12.68
C LEU A 59 17.38 11.75 12.37
N GLN A 60 16.87 12.46 11.36
CA GLN A 60 17.31 13.81 10.98
C GLN A 60 17.10 14.84 12.09
N ALA A 61 16.00 14.70 12.86
CA ALA A 61 15.70 15.61 13.97
C ALA A 61 16.62 15.37 15.17
N VAL A 62 16.92 14.10 15.46
CA VAL A 62 17.91 13.69 16.47
C VAL A 62 19.30 14.19 16.09
N GLU A 63 19.69 14.02 14.83
CA GLU A 63 20.98 14.47 14.30
C GLU A 63 21.13 16.00 14.43
N ALA A 64 20.14 16.76 13.97
CA ALA A 64 20.14 18.22 14.08
C ALA A 64 20.27 18.68 15.54
N ALA A 65 19.56 18.05 16.47
CA ALA A 65 19.61 18.38 17.89
C ALA A 65 20.97 18.08 18.54
N ARG A 66 21.57 16.93 18.20
CA ARG A 66 22.94 16.56 18.67
C ARG A 66 23.98 17.54 18.18
N LEU A 67 23.94 17.86 16.88
CA LEU A 67 24.86 18.82 16.27
C LEU A 67 24.68 20.22 16.87
N ALA A 68 23.43 20.71 17.01
CA ALA A 68 23.16 22.02 17.61
C ALA A 68 23.67 22.10 19.05
N LYS A 69 23.52 21.04 19.86
CA LYS A 69 24.07 20.95 21.21
C LYS A 69 25.59 21.00 21.22
N SER A 70 26.23 20.31 20.30
CA SER A 70 27.71 20.24 20.21
C SER A 70 28.32 21.56 19.80
N VAL A 71 27.75 22.26 18.83
CA VAL A 71 28.33 23.53 18.32
C VAL A 71 27.81 24.78 19.01
N GLY A 72 26.79 24.69 19.89
CA GLY A 72 26.21 25.82 20.61
C GLY A 72 25.50 26.83 19.70
N ARG A 73 25.05 26.45 18.52
CA ARG A 73 24.37 27.29 17.51
C ARG A 73 23.22 26.53 16.88
N PRO A 74 22.22 27.20 16.29
CA PRO A 74 21.20 26.52 15.46
C PRO A 74 21.84 25.76 14.29
N VAL A 75 21.35 24.53 14.06
CA VAL A 75 21.83 23.65 12.98
C VAL A 75 20.64 23.20 12.15
N GLN A 76 20.79 23.25 10.83
CA GLN A 76 19.89 22.64 9.87
C GLN A 76 20.53 21.35 9.33
N VAL A 77 19.76 20.25 9.35
CA VAL A 77 20.06 19.02 8.66
C VAL A 77 18.99 18.83 7.57
N MET A 78 19.44 18.51 6.38
CA MET A 78 18.59 18.14 5.25
C MET A 78 19.29 17.03 4.49
N TRP A 79 18.64 15.88 4.41
CA TRP A 79 19.20 14.75 3.68
C TRP A 79 19.14 14.98 2.17
N SER A 80 20.17 14.54 1.48
CA SER A 80 20.15 14.40 0.03
C SER A 80 19.24 13.22 -0.37
N ARG A 81 18.92 13.08 -1.65
CA ARG A 81 18.14 11.94 -2.13
C ARG A 81 18.89 10.61 -1.95
N GLU A 82 20.21 10.61 -2.09
CA GLU A 82 21.05 9.43 -1.84
C GLU A 82 20.99 9.01 -0.37
N GLU A 83 21.08 9.98 0.56
CA GLU A 83 20.96 9.72 2.00
C GLU A 83 19.57 9.16 2.37
N GLU A 84 18.49 9.61 1.73
CA GLU A 84 17.15 9.01 1.89
C GLU A 84 17.16 7.53 1.54
N PHE A 85 17.71 7.15 0.40
CA PHE A 85 17.79 5.74 -0.02
C PHE A 85 18.67 4.89 0.89
N PHE A 86 19.59 5.48 1.62
CA PHE A 86 20.51 4.78 2.51
C PHE A 86 20.01 4.72 3.97
N HIS A 87 19.45 5.82 4.49
CA HIS A 87 19.09 5.97 5.90
C HIS A 87 17.61 5.74 6.22
N ASP A 88 16.72 5.86 5.24
CA ASP A 88 15.30 5.64 5.46
C ASP A 88 14.97 4.15 5.58
N THR A 89 13.74 3.86 5.86
CA THR A 89 13.22 2.51 6.06
C THR A 89 12.47 2.02 4.82
N PHE A 90 12.44 0.71 4.65
CA PHE A 90 11.84 0.08 3.48
C PHE A 90 10.58 -0.70 3.86
N ARG A 91 9.65 -0.80 2.91
CA ARG A 91 8.55 -1.75 3.01
C ARG A 91 9.13 -3.17 3.11
N PRO A 92 8.71 -3.99 4.10
CA PRO A 92 9.25 -5.33 4.25
C PRO A 92 8.98 -6.19 3.01
N ALA A 93 9.95 -6.99 2.59
CA ALA A 93 9.72 -8.10 1.70
C ALA A 93 8.87 -9.16 2.43
N ALA A 94 7.95 -9.79 1.71
CA ALA A 94 7.01 -10.72 2.31
C ALA A 94 6.72 -11.92 1.40
N ILE A 95 6.36 -13.04 2.02
CA ILE A 95 5.87 -14.23 1.34
C ILE A 95 4.49 -14.56 1.89
N VAL A 96 3.56 -14.86 0.99
CA VAL A 96 2.23 -15.34 1.37
C VAL A 96 2.02 -16.74 0.78
N LYS A 97 1.52 -17.65 1.61
CA LYS A 97 1.13 -19.00 1.20
C LYS A 97 -0.37 -19.15 1.41
N ILE A 98 -1.08 -19.54 0.36
CA ILE A 98 -2.53 -19.74 0.42
C ILE A 98 -2.85 -21.14 -0.10
N LYS A 99 -3.69 -21.87 0.64
CA LYS A 99 -4.40 -23.05 0.18
C LYS A 99 -5.88 -22.77 0.30
N SER A 100 -6.63 -23.06 -0.73
CA SER A 100 -8.08 -22.86 -0.76
C SER A 100 -8.76 -23.92 -1.60
N GLY A 101 -10.05 -24.12 -1.41
CA GLY A 101 -10.84 -25.08 -2.16
C GLY A 101 -12.19 -24.53 -2.56
N ILE A 102 -12.69 -25.01 -3.68
CA ILE A 102 -14.04 -24.79 -4.18
C ILE A 102 -14.81 -26.11 -4.23
N GLY A 103 -16.10 -26.08 -3.92
CA GLY A 103 -17.00 -27.20 -4.09
C GLY A 103 -17.58 -27.24 -5.51
N THR A 104 -18.44 -28.24 -5.76
CA THR A 104 -19.02 -28.52 -7.09
C THR A 104 -19.95 -27.40 -7.59
N ALA A 105 -20.54 -26.63 -6.69
CA ALA A 105 -21.36 -25.46 -7.02
C ALA A 105 -20.57 -24.15 -7.04
N GLY A 106 -19.23 -24.22 -7.00
CA GLY A 106 -18.33 -23.07 -7.01
C GLY A 106 -18.28 -22.30 -5.69
N GLU A 107 -18.77 -22.88 -4.59
CA GLU A 107 -18.66 -22.29 -3.25
C GLU A 107 -17.26 -22.47 -2.65
N MET A 108 -16.80 -21.52 -1.83
CA MET A 108 -15.57 -21.68 -1.07
C MET A 108 -15.76 -22.72 0.05
N THR A 109 -14.88 -23.72 0.13
CA THR A 109 -14.96 -24.80 1.13
C THR A 109 -13.96 -24.64 2.26
N PHE A 110 -12.78 -24.13 1.95
CA PHE A 110 -11.77 -23.80 2.95
C PHE A 110 -10.81 -22.71 2.47
N TRP A 111 -10.16 -22.07 3.45
CA TRP A 111 -9.15 -21.04 3.24
C TRP A 111 -8.07 -21.15 4.31
N ASP A 112 -6.85 -21.50 3.92
CA ASP A 112 -5.68 -21.56 4.78
C ASP A 112 -4.66 -20.53 4.28
N TYR A 113 -4.36 -19.53 5.12
CA TYR A 113 -3.58 -18.36 4.77
C TYR A 113 -2.43 -18.17 5.75
N GLU A 114 -1.21 -18.10 5.24
CA GLU A 114 -0.03 -17.78 6.02
C GLU A 114 0.75 -16.64 5.36
N VAL A 115 1.04 -15.60 6.14
CA VAL A 115 1.87 -14.48 5.71
C VAL A 115 3.12 -14.37 6.56
N PHE A 116 4.24 -14.12 5.89
CA PHE A 116 5.55 -13.96 6.52
C PHE A 116 6.05 -12.54 6.29
N TYR A 117 6.37 -11.85 7.37
CA TYR A 117 7.01 -10.52 7.42
C TYR A 117 6.19 -9.32 6.89
N ALA A 118 4.92 -9.45 6.55
CA ALA A 118 4.07 -8.31 6.26
C ALA A 118 3.26 -7.81 7.47
N GLY A 119 3.11 -8.65 8.50
CA GLY A 119 2.16 -8.41 9.59
C GLY A 119 0.74 -8.85 9.21
N ASP A 120 -0.19 -8.71 10.14
CA ASP A 120 -1.56 -9.21 10.04
C ASP A 120 -2.57 -8.20 9.48
N ARG A 121 -2.21 -6.91 9.33
CA ARG A 121 -3.12 -5.87 8.80
C ARG A 121 -3.59 -6.26 7.40
N GLY A 122 -4.90 -6.46 7.25
CA GLY A 122 -5.53 -6.90 6.00
C GLY A 122 -5.44 -8.39 5.70
N ALA A 123 -4.80 -9.21 6.56
CA ALA A 123 -4.73 -10.66 6.40
C ALA A 123 -6.06 -11.39 6.70
N PRO A 124 -6.87 -10.97 7.70
CA PRO A 124 -8.12 -11.65 8.00
C PRO A 124 -9.06 -11.73 6.79
N GLN A 125 -9.68 -12.88 6.64
CA GLN A 125 -10.65 -13.14 5.58
C GLN A 125 -11.99 -12.46 5.90
N PHE A 126 -12.55 -11.76 4.91
CA PHE A 126 -13.88 -11.13 5.01
C PHE A 126 -14.93 -11.77 4.06
N TYR A 127 -14.50 -12.68 3.20
CA TYR A 127 -15.44 -13.51 2.44
C TYR A 127 -15.94 -14.66 3.30
N THR A 128 -17.17 -15.05 3.10
CA THR A 128 -17.78 -16.16 3.81
C THR A 128 -17.17 -17.48 3.35
N VAL A 129 -16.49 -18.15 4.24
CA VAL A 129 -15.91 -19.48 4.01
C VAL A 129 -16.05 -20.31 5.31
N PRO A 130 -16.55 -21.57 5.24
CA PRO A 130 -16.89 -22.35 6.44
C PRO A 130 -15.66 -22.75 7.27
N ASN A 131 -14.55 -23.04 6.62
CA ASN A 131 -13.32 -23.46 7.26
C ASN A 131 -12.18 -22.50 6.88
N HIS A 132 -11.71 -21.70 7.82
CA HIS A 132 -10.61 -20.77 7.54
C HIS A 132 -9.60 -20.69 8.67
N ARG A 133 -8.35 -20.50 8.28
CA ARG A 133 -7.24 -20.20 9.17
C ARG A 133 -6.44 -19.04 8.56
N THR A 134 -6.05 -18.11 9.40
CA THR A 134 -5.11 -17.04 9.03
C THR A 134 -4.00 -17.00 10.08
N ALA A 135 -2.75 -17.09 9.64
CA ALA A 135 -1.57 -17.00 10.47
C ALA A 135 -0.62 -15.93 9.93
N SER A 136 -0.08 -15.10 10.83
CA SER A 136 0.94 -14.11 10.50
C SER A 136 2.22 -14.42 11.27
N HIS A 137 3.34 -14.44 10.56
CA HIS A 137 4.65 -14.74 11.07
C HIS A 137 5.57 -13.51 10.90
N GLY A 138 6.28 -13.16 11.97
CA GLY A 138 7.11 -11.95 12.00
C GLY A 138 6.29 -10.68 12.27
N SER A 139 7.00 -9.57 12.50
CA SER A 139 6.43 -8.32 13.01
C SER A 139 6.16 -7.26 11.92
N GLY A 140 6.18 -7.63 10.66
CA GLY A 140 5.93 -6.71 9.55
C GLY A 140 6.95 -5.57 9.51
N TRP A 141 6.44 -4.34 9.34
CA TRP A 141 7.27 -3.13 9.26
C TRP A 141 7.95 -2.74 10.59
N GLN A 142 7.55 -3.34 11.70
CA GLN A 142 8.16 -3.16 13.02
C GLN A 142 9.10 -4.32 13.38
N GLY A 143 9.61 -5.05 12.37
CA GLY A 143 10.51 -6.19 12.58
C GLY A 143 11.76 -5.84 13.37
N PRO A 144 12.26 -6.76 14.21
CA PRO A 144 13.52 -6.54 14.91
C PRO A 144 14.67 -6.40 13.91
N PRO A 145 15.75 -5.70 14.31
CA PRO A 145 16.96 -5.61 13.47
C PRO A 145 17.43 -7.00 13.02
N GLY A 146 17.80 -7.11 11.74
CA GLY A 146 18.24 -8.38 11.13
C GLY A 146 17.15 -9.29 10.58
N SER A 147 15.85 -8.93 10.75
CA SER A 147 14.74 -9.65 10.08
C SER A 147 14.77 -9.47 8.56
N HIS A 148 15.31 -8.35 8.11
CA HIS A 148 15.51 -8.00 6.71
C HIS A 148 16.95 -7.48 6.50
N PRO A 149 17.44 -7.46 5.26
CA PRO A 149 18.77 -6.90 4.94
C PRO A 149 18.91 -5.43 5.32
N PHE A 150 17.81 -4.68 5.35
CA PHE A 150 17.74 -3.26 5.67
C PHE A 150 16.68 -2.99 6.73
N GLY A 151 16.70 -1.78 7.33
CA GLY A 151 15.66 -1.33 8.25
C GLY A 151 14.29 -1.31 7.57
N THR A 152 13.30 -1.91 8.21
CA THR A 152 11.91 -1.87 7.72
C THR A 152 11.12 -0.77 8.39
N GLY A 153 10.16 -0.20 7.67
CA GLY A 153 9.30 0.87 8.17
C GLY A 153 7.93 0.91 7.53
N ALA A 154 7.12 1.83 7.99
CA ALA A 154 5.79 2.04 7.46
C ALA A 154 5.86 2.61 6.04
N TRP A 155 5.08 2.02 5.14
CA TRP A 155 4.79 2.55 3.82
C TRP A 155 3.29 2.43 3.58
N ARG A 156 2.62 3.48 3.20
CA ARG A 156 1.16 3.69 3.08
C ARG A 156 0.35 2.38 3.08
N ALA A 157 -0.51 2.16 4.08
CA ALA A 157 -1.21 0.91 4.38
C ALA A 157 -0.26 -0.29 4.66
N PRO A 158 0.62 -0.19 5.69
CA PRO A 158 1.63 -1.22 5.97
C PRO A 158 1.02 -2.61 6.12
N GLY A 159 1.59 -3.59 5.41
CA GLY A 159 1.12 -4.98 5.39
C GLY A 159 -0.12 -5.22 4.54
N ASN A 160 -1.10 -4.32 4.58
CA ASN A 160 -2.38 -4.52 3.90
C ASN A 160 -2.24 -4.59 2.37
N ASN A 161 -1.32 -3.83 1.77
CA ASN A 161 -1.02 -3.95 0.33
C ASN A 161 -0.64 -5.38 -0.07
N THR A 162 0.20 -6.04 0.74
CA THR A 162 0.64 -7.42 0.52
C THR A 162 -0.52 -8.39 0.72
N ASN A 163 -1.22 -8.26 1.85
CA ASN A 163 -2.28 -9.20 2.22
C ASN A 163 -3.48 -9.10 1.28
N THR A 164 -3.87 -7.90 0.87
CA THR A 164 -4.95 -7.70 -0.11
C THR A 164 -4.54 -8.19 -1.50
N PHE A 165 -3.28 -7.94 -1.94
CA PHE A 165 -2.79 -8.49 -3.20
C PHE A 165 -2.91 -10.00 -3.24
N ALA A 166 -2.45 -10.70 -2.21
CA ALA A 166 -2.49 -12.14 -2.15
C ALA A 166 -3.93 -12.69 -2.10
N ARG A 167 -4.77 -12.14 -1.20
CA ARG A 167 -6.16 -12.56 -1.05
C ARG A 167 -6.95 -12.37 -2.35
N GLU A 168 -6.94 -11.17 -2.91
CA GLU A 168 -7.76 -10.83 -4.06
C GLU A 168 -7.30 -11.52 -5.35
N SER A 169 -5.99 -11.80 -5.48
CA SER A 169 -5.48 -12.64 -6.56
C SER A 169 -5.96 -14.08 -6.43
N GLN A 170 -5.99 -14.63 -5.20
CA GLN A 170 -6.49 -16.00 -4.96
C GLN A 170 -8.00 -16.11 -5.17
N ILE A 171 -8.78 -15.12 -4.72
CA ILE A 171 -10.23 -15.06 -4.96
C ILE A 171 -10.54 -15.06 -6.47
N ASP A 172 -9.74 -14.34 -7.25
CA ASP A 172 -9.89 -14.29 -8.70
C ASP A 172 -9.54 -15.64 -9.38
N LEU A 173 -8.51 -16.34 -8.90
CA LEU A 173 -8.19 -17.72 -9.31
C LEU A 173 -9.35 -18.66 -9.00
N MET A 174 -9.95 -18.53 -7.83
CA MET A 174 -11.10 -19.36 -7.43
C MET A 174 -12.34 -19.08 -8.29
N ALA A 175 -12.58 -17.79 -8.64
CA ALA A 175 -13.67 -17.42 -9.55
C ALA A 175 -13.48 -18.06 -10.93
N ALA A 176 -12.27 -18.01 -11.47
CA ALA A 176 -11.94 -18.63 -12.75
C ALA A 176 -12.10 -20.16 -12.70
N ALA A 177 -11.61 -20.81 -11.63
CA ALA A 177 -11.75 -22.26 -11.43
C ALA A 177 -13.22 -22.69 -11.27
N ALA A 178 -14.05 -21.84 -10.64
CA ALA A 178 -15.49 -22.05 -10.53
C ALA A 178 -16.25 -21.77 -11.85
N GLY A 179 -15.59 -21.21 -12.85
CA GLY A 179 -16.20 -20.79 -14.11
C GLY A 179 -17.23 -19.67 -13.95
N LEU A 180 -17.05 -18.82 -12.94
CA LEU A 180 -17.92 -17.68 -12.62
C LEU A 180 -17.24 -16.35 -12.97
N ASP A 181 -18.08 -15.33 -13.19
CA ASP A 181 -17.63 -13.95 -13.29
C ASP A 181 -16.99 -13.50 -11.97
N PRO A 182 -15.84 -12.76 -11.99
CA PRO A 182 -15.13 -12.41 -10.77
C PRO A 182 -15.89 -11.45 -9.84
N VAL A 183 -16.80 -10.60 -10.35
CA VAL A 183 -17.68 -9.76 -9.52
C VAL A 183 -18.80 -10.61 -8.91
N GLU A 184 -19.45 -11.46 -9.71
CA GLU A 184 -20.49 -12.36 -9.24
C GLU A 184 -19.96 -13.34 -8.18
N TYR A 185 -18.74 -13.87 -8.38
CA TYR A 185 -18.08 -14.75 -7.42
C TYR A 185 -17.87 -14.05 -6.07
N ARG A 186 -17.40 -12.80 -6.09
CA ARG A 186 -17.24 -12.00 -4.87
C ARG A 186 -18.57 -11.75 -4.20
N LEU A 187 -19.59 -11.31 -4.94
CA LEU A 187 -20.94 -11.06 -4.40
C LEU A 187 -21.57 -12.31 -3.79
N LYS A 188 -21.33 -13.49 -4.38
CA LYS A 188 -21.82 -14.78 -3.85
C LYS A 188 -21.25 -15.09 -2.45
N HIS A 189 -20.02 -14.63 -2.16
CA HIS A 189 -19.31 -14.95 -0.93
C HIS A 189 -19.20 -13.77 0.06
N LEU A 190 -19.80 -12.61 -0.24
CA LEU A 190 -19.84 -11.46 0.64
C LEU A 190 -21.14 -11.42 1.44
N SER A 191 -21.03 -11.39 2.78
CA SER A 191 -22.16 -11.22 3.70
C SER A 191 -22.27 -9.80 4.26
N ASP A 192 -21.17 -9.03 4.30
CA ASP A 192 -21.16 -7.67 4.80
C ASP A 192 -21.81 -6.71 3.79
N PRO A 193 -22.93 -6.05 4.17
CA PRO A 193 -23.67 -5.16 3.26
C PRO A 193 -22.86 -3.94 2.82
N ARG A 194 -21.89 -3.48 3.62
CA ARG A 194 -21.01 -2.34 3.26
C ARG A 194 -20.09 -2.74 2.11
N MET A 195 -19.46 -3.93 2.18
CA MET A 195 -18.61 -4.42 1.11
C MET A 195 -19.43 -4.71 -0.16
N VAL A 196 -20.60 -5.32 -0.03
CA VAL A 196 -21.52 -5.53 -1.16
C VAL A 196 -21.88 -4.23 -1.85
N ARG A 197 -22.16 -3.18 -1.07
CA ARG A 197 -22.51 -1.85 -1.58
C ARG A 197 -21.37 -1.20 -2.34
N VAL A 198 -20.14 -1.18 -1.82
CA VAL A 198 -19.00 -0.58 -2.52
C VAL A 198 -18.65 -1.35 -3.79
N LEU A 199 -18.72 -2.69 -3.78
CA LEU A 199 -18.45 -3.51 -4.96
C LEU A 199 -19.49 -3.27 -6.05
N LYS A 200 -20.77 -3.28 -5.72
CA LYS A 200 -21.85 -3.01 -6.68
C LYS A 200 -21.73 -1.61 -7.28
N THR A 201 -21.44 -0.59 -6.45
CA THR A 201 -21.26 0.78 -6.93
C THR A 201 -20.07 0.90 -7.89
N ALA A 202 -18.94 0.26 -7.57
CA ALA A 202 -17.79 0.26 -8.47
C ALA A 202 -18.12 -0.44 -9.80
N ALA A 203 -18.78 -1.59 -9.76
CA ALA A 203 -19.16 -2.36 -10.94
C ALA A 203 -20.16 -1.59 -11.84
N GLU A 204 -21.19 -0.99 -11.26
CA GLU A 204 -22.17 -0.18 -11.98
C GLU A 204 -21.50 1.04 -12.64
N ARG A 205 -20.69 1.78 -11.89
CA ARG A 205 -19.99 2.97 -12.42
C ARG A 205 -18.97 2.64 -13.50
N PHE A 206 -18.30 1.50 -13.38
CA PHE A 206 -17.38 1.02 -14.41
C PHE A 206 -18.14 0.59 -15.68
N GLY A 207 -19.39 0.17 -15.57
CA GLY A 207 -20.15 -0.48 -16.64
C GLY A 207 -19.76 -1.96 -16.78
N TRP A 208 -19.53 -2.64 -15.63
CA TRP A 208 -19.16 -4.05 -15.65
C TRP A 208 -20.24 -4.92 -16.29
N THR A 209 -19.85 -5.70 -17.25
CA THR A 209 -20.69 -6.75 -17.84
C THR A 209 -20.11 -8.11 -17.49
N PRO A 210 -20.92 -9.03 -16.89
CA PRO A 210 -20.42 -10.33 -16.46
C PRO A 210 -19.76 -11.12 -17.58
N ALA A 211 -18.59 -11.68 -17.29
CA ALA A 211 -17.88 -12.60 -18.17
C ALA A 211 -16.94 -13.48 -17.36
N LYS A 212 -16.76 -14.73 -17.79
CA LYS A 212 -15.78 -15.64 -17.21
C LYS A 212 -14.37 -15.19 -17.56
N ALA A 213 -13.47 -15.22 -16.60
CA ALA A 213 -12.06 -14.95 -16.84
C ALA A 213 -11.33 -16.19 -17.40
N PRO A 214 -10.37 -16.02 -18.33
CA PRO A 214 -9.93 -14.77 -18.96
C PRO A 214 -10.88 -14.34 -20.09
N SER A 215 -11.44 -13.15 -19.98
CA SER A 215 -12.38 -12.60 -20.98
C SER A 215 -11.71 -11.87 -22.13
N ARG A 216 -10.41 -11.62 -22.03
CA ARG A 216 -9.56 -10.83 -22.96
C ARG A 216 -9.86 -9.34 -22.98
N ARG A 217 -10.71 -8.83 -22.08
CA ARG A 217 -11.03 -7.39 -21.98
C ARG A 217 -9.96 -6.61 -21.21
N GLY A 218 -9.18 -7.29 -20.38
CA GLY A 218 -8.20 -6.65 -19.50
C GLY A 218 -8.85 -5.95 -18.30
N TYR A 219 -9.93 -6.52 -17.77
CA TYR A 219 -10.67 -5.98 -16.62
C TYR A 219 -10.33 -6.75 -15.36
N GLY A 220 -10.00 -6.03 -14.30
CA GLY A 220 -9.73 -6.60 -12.99
C GLY A 220 -10.58 -5.96 -11.91
N VAL A 221 -10.89 -6.71 -10.87
CA VAL A 221 -11.62 -6.27 -9.69
C VAL A 221 -10.91 -6.70 -8.43
N ALA A 222 -10.92 -5.85 -7.40
CA ALA A 222 -10.44 -6.19 -6.07
C ALA A 222 -11.21 -5.42 -4.98
N CYS A 223 -11.37 -6.06 -3.82
CA CYS A 223 -12.00 -5.52 -2.62
C CYS A 223 -11.00 -5.44 -1.47
N GLY A 224 -11.20 -4.50 -0.57
CA GLY A 224 -10.35 -4.35 0.61
C GLY A 224 -11.03 -3.63 1.76
N ILE A 225 -10.48 -3.82 2.96
CA ILE A 225 -10.86 -3.07 4.17
C ILE A 225 -9.56 -2.56 4.77
N ASP A 226 -9.50 -1.27 5.05
CA ASP A 226 -8.36 -0.66 5.72
C ASP A 226 -8.81 0.50 6.60
N ALA A 227 -8.26 0.59 7.82
CA ALA A 227 -8.60 1.63 8.80
C ALA A 227 -10.12 1.83 8.99
N GLY A 228 -10.91 0.74 8.94
CA GLY A 228 -12.38 0.77 9.10
C GLY A 228 -13.16 1.16 7.83
N THR A 229 -12.47 1.48 6.76
CA THR A 229 -13.03 1.90 5.46
C THR A 229 -13.10 0.73 4.50
N TYR A 230 -14.20 0.62 3.79
CA TYR A 230 -14.45 -0.39 2.76
C TYR A 230 -14.12 0.20 1.38
N VAL A 231 -13.45 -0.57 0.54
CA VAL A 231 -13.06 -0.16 -0.81
C VAL A 231 -13.25 -1.28 -1.81
N ALA A 232 -13.75 -0.92 -2.99
CA ALA A 232 -13.73 -1.79 -4.16
C ALA A 232 -13.24 -1.00 -5.36
N THR A 233 -12.36 -1.61 -6.15
CA THR A 233 -11.77 -0.97 -7.33
C THR A 233 -11.85 -1.91 -8.51
N ILE A 234 -12.15 -1.32 -9.67
CA ILE A 234 -12.12 -1.99 -10.97
C ILE A 234 -11.18 -1.20 -11.87
N ALA A 235 -10.33 -1.93 -12.59
CA ALA A 235 -9.40 -1.33 -13.54
C ALA A 235 -9.47 -1.99 -14.90
N GLU A 236 -9.18 -1.19 -15.94
CA GLU A 236 -8.94 -1.63 -17.31
C GLU A 236 -7.45 -1.47 -17.64
N VAL A 237 -6.86 -2.52 -18.21
CA VAL A 237 -5.47 -2.51 -18.66
C VAL A 237 -5.33 -2.92 -20.12
N ALA A 238 -4.30 -2.40 -20.78
CA ALA A 238 -3.78 -2.95 -22.02
C ALA A 238 -2.40 -3.56 -21.76
N VAL A 239 -2.20 -4.78 -22.24
CA VAL A 239 -0.94 -5.53 -22.08
C VAL A 239 -0.28 -5.69 -23.46
N ASP A 240 0.96 -5.21 -23.59
CA ASP A 240 1.84 -5.54 -24.71
C ASP A 240 2.60 -6.83 -24.36
N ALA A 241 2.12 -7.96 -24.83
CA ALA A 241 2.69 -9.28 -24.53
C ALA A 241 4.14 -9.41 -25.03
N GLY A 242 4.50 -8.76 -26.14
CA GLY A 242 5.85 -8.81 -26.70
C GLY A 242 6.86 -8.07 -25.82
N LYS A 243 6.45 -6.93 -25.26
CA LYS A 243 7.30 -6.13 -24.36
C LYS A 243 7.12 -6.52 -22.87
N GLY A 244 6.03 -7.18 -22.50
CA GLY A 244 5.65 -7.42 -21.12
C GLY A 244 5.20 -6.14 -20.38
N THR A 245 4.83 -5.08 -21.10
CA THR A 245 4.44 -3.82 -20.50
C THR A 245 2.93 -3.72 -20.32
N VAL A 246 2.52 -3.05 -19.25
CA VAL A 246 1.12 -2.82 -18.90
C VAL A 246 0.84 -1.33 -18.89
N GLN A 247 -0.24 -0.94 -19.53
CA GLN A 247 -0.80 0.39 -19.43
C GLN A 247 -2.17 0.29 -18.75
N VAL A 248 -2.30 0.90 -17.57
CA VAL A 248 -3.60 1.08 -16.92
C VAL A 248 -4.33 2.20 -17.64
N LYS A 249 -5.52 1.91 -18.14
CA LYS A 249 -6.32 2.85 -18.95
C LYS A 249 -7.33 3.62 -18.14
N ARG A 250 -8.05 2.90 -17.28
CA ARG A 250 -9.13 3.44 -16.45
C ARG A 250 -9.16 2.75 -15.11
N VAL A 251 -9.45 3.50 -14.04
CA VAL A 251 -9.68 3.00 -12.70
C VAL A 251 -10.94 3.64 -12.14
N VAL A 252 -11.86 2.81 -11.66
CA VAL A 252 -13.05 3.22 -10.91
C VAL A 252 -12.91 2.69 -9.50
N CYS A 253 -12.89 3.59 -8.51
CA CYS A 253 -12.72 3.25 -7.09
C CYS A 253 -13.90 3.78 -6.28
N ALA A 254 -14.63 2.88 -5.63
CA ALA A 254 -15.70 3.21 -4.69
C ALA A 254 -15.23 2.96 -3.26
N GLN A 255 -15.49 3.91 -2.34
CA GLN A 255 -15.04 3.86 -0.97
C GLN A 255 -16.15 4.33 -0.01
N GLU A 256 -16.33 3.62 1.10
CA GLU A 256 -17.24 3.99 2.17
C GLU A 256 -16.45 4.10 3.47
N MET A 257 -16.38 5.33 4.02
CA MET A 257 -15.54 5.69 5.16
C MET A 257 -16.31 6.35 6.32
N GLY A 258 -17.62 6.09 6.42
CA GLY A 258 -18.49 6.78 7.37
C GLY A 258 -18.69 8.24 7.00
N VAL A 259 -18.86 9.09 8.01
CA VAL A 259 -19.00 10.56 7.81
C VAL A 259 -17.73 11.11 7.16
N VAL A 260 -17.88 11.86 6.08
CA VAL A 260 -16.78 12.47 5.34
C VAL A 260 -16.72 13.97 5.60
N ILE A 261 -15.76 14.38 6.40
CA ILE A 261 -15.63 15.80 6.83
C ILE A 261 -15.17 16.70 5.65
N ASN A 262 -14.26 16.19 4.82
CA ASN A 262 -13.76 16.92 3.65
C ASN A 262 -13.83 16.02 2.40
N PRO A 263 -14.95 16.05 1.64
CA PRO A 263 -15.13 15.19 0.47
C PRO A 263 -14.09 15.41 -0.63
N GLN A 264 -13.68 16.66 -0.87
CA GLN A 264 -12.65 16.94 -1.87
C GLN A 264 -11.28 16.39 -1.45
N GLY A 265 -10.89 16.60 -0.18
CA GLY A 265 -9.66 16.03 0.36
C GLY A 265 -9.67 14.50 0.31
N ALA A 266 -10.79 13.86 0.63
CA ALA A 266 -10.93 12.41 0.56
C ALA A 266 -10.76 11.88 -0.88
N LYS A 267 -11.35 12.54 -1.88
CA LYS A 267 -11.16 12.19 -3.31
C LYS A 267 -9.70 12.30 -3.73
N LEU A 268 -9.02 13.40 -3.36
CA LEU A 268 -7.59 13.59 -3.65
C LEU A 268 -6.72 12.50 -2.99
N GLN A 269 -7.09 12.03 -1.79
CA GLN A 269 -6.42 10.88 -1.17
C GLN A 269 -6.64 9.58 -1.93
N MET A 270 -7.84 9.32 -2.43
CA MET A 270 -8.13 8.14 -3.27
C MET A 270 -7.32 8.19 -4.58
N GLU A 271 -7.29 9.33 -5.26
CA GLU A 271 -6.51 9.53 -6.50
C GLU A 271 -5.02 9.33 -6.24
N GLY A 272 -4.49 9.94 -5.16
CA GLY A 272 -3.10 9.75 -4.74
C GLY A 272 -2.77 8.29 -4.38
N CYS A 273 -3.70 7.54 -3.78
CA CYS A 273 -3.59 6.11 -3.54
C CYS A 273 -3.47 5.31 -4.84
N ILE A 274 -4.30 5.63 -5.81
CA ILE A 274 -4.31 4.94 -7.12
C ILE A 274 -3.00 5.18 -7.85
N VAL A 275 -2.55 6.44 -7.95
CA VAL A 275 -1.29 6.77 -8.63
C VAL A 275 -0.09 6.13 -7.92
N MET A 276 0.00 6.23 -6.59
CA MET A 276 1.06 5.59 -5.82
C MET A 276 0.99 4.05 -5.93
N GLY A 277 -0.24 3.52 -6.07
CA GLY A 277 -0.50 2.11 -6.28
C GLY A 277 0.03 1.56 -7.61
N LEU A 278 0.06 2.37 -8.67
CA LEU A 278 0.71 1.98 -9.94
C LEU A 278 2.19 1.67 -9.73
N GLY A 279 2.86 2.47 -8.90
CA GLY A 279 4.30 2.34 -8.64
C GLY A 279 4.64 0.99 -8.01
N TYR A 280 4.10 0.69 -6.82
CA TYR A 280 4.42 -0.55 -6.14
C TYR A 280 3.93 -1.80 -6.90
N ALA A 281 2.88 -1.64 -7.70
CA ALA A 281 2.35 -2.76 -8.50
C ALA A 281 3.21 -3.07 -9.72
N LEU A 282 3.83 -2.07 -10.35
CA LEU A 282 4.44 -2.24 -11.68
C LEU A 282 5.96 -2.01 -11.73
N THR A 283 6.54 -1.16 -10.86
CA THR A 283 7.92 -0.68 -11.08
C THR A 283 8.78 -0.51 -9.84
N GLU A 284 8.20 -0.19 -8.67
CA GLU A 284 8.98 0.19 -7.49
C GLU A 284 9.60 -1.03 -6.81
N GLU A 285 10.90 -1.16 -6.92
CA GLU A 285 11.72 -2.20 -6.32
C GLU A 285 13.10 -1.65 -5.96
N ILE A 286 13.61 -2.02 -4.79
CA ILE A 286 14.96 -1.66 -4.36
C ILE A 286 15.91 -2.79 -4.73
N HIS A 287 16.99 -2.45 -5.43
CA HIS A 287 18.06 -3.35 -5.78
C HIS A 287 19.26 -3.17 -4.85
N PHE A 288 19.85 -4.28 -4.45
CA PHE A 288 21.03 -4.26 -3.56
C PHE A 288 21.95 -5.44 -3.83
N GLN A 289 23.23 -5.25 -3.53
CA GLN A 289 24.26 -6.28 -3.66
C GLN A 289 25.32 -6.10 -2.57
N GLY A 290 25.68 -7.18 -1.89
CA GLY A 290 26.73 -7.14 -0.86
C GLY A 290 26.44 -6.16 0.29
N GLY A 291 25.17 -5.96 0.66
CA GLY A 291 24.77 -5.01 1.69
C GLY A 291 24.71 -3.54 1.23
N ARG A 292 25.01 -3.26 -0.04
CA ARG A 292 24.93 -1.92 -0.63
C ARG A 292 23.65 -1.78 -1.46
N ILE A 293 22.90 -0.70 -1.22
CA ILE A 293 21.77 -0.29 -2.05
C ILE A 293 22.32 0.26 -3.38
N LEU A 294 21.74 -0.18 -4.48
CA LEU A 294 22.13 0.23 -5.83
C LEU A 294 21.27 1.38 -6.36
N ASP A 295 20.06 1.51 -5.84
CA ASP A 295 19.15 2.61 -6.19
C ASP A 295 19.44 3.80 -5.28
N THR A 296 19.88 4.91 -5.86
CA THR A 296 20.23 6.13 -5.12
C THR A 296 19.42 7.34 -5.56
N ASN A 297 18.62 7.20 -6.62
CA ASN A 297 17.77 8.27 -7.15
C ASN A 297 16.67 7.70 -8.06
N TYR A 298 15.79 8.56 -8.57
CA TYR A 298 14.64 8.24 -9.43
C TYR A 298 15.00 7.88 -10.89
N ASP A 299 16.26 7.85 -11.26
CA ASP A 299 16.75 7.29 -12.51
C ASP A 299 16.72 5.75 -12.49
N THR A 300 17.02 5.14 -11.35
CA THR A 300 16.98 3.68 -11.14
C THR A 300 15.72 3.24 -10.39
N TYR A 301 15.34 3.91 -9.31
CA TYR A 301 14.08 3.68 -8.60
C TYR A 301 12.91 4.39 -9.34
N ARG A 302 12.15 3.61 -10.10
CA ARG A 302 11.15 4.17 -11.02
C ARG A 302 9.79 4.34 -10.36
N ILE A 303 9.40 5.58 -10.13
CA ILE A 303 8.06 5.96 -9.71
C ILE A 303 7.13 6.22 -10.91
N PRO A 304 5.80 6.21 -10.73
CA PRO A 304 4.85 6.56 -11.80
C PRO A 304 5.10 7.95 -12.39
N ARG A 305 5.00 8.04 -13.70
CA ARG A 305 5.10 9.32 -14.43
C ARG A 305 3.72 9.84 -14.79
N PHE A 306 3.58 11.11 -15.06
CA PHE A 306 2.31 11.72 -15.51
C PHE A 306 1.70 11.01 -16.71
N SER A 307 2.52 10.54 -17.66
CA SER A 307 2.06 9.79 -18.83
C SER A 307 1.46 8.42 -18.52
N TRP A 308 1.61 7.92 -17.27
CA TRP A 308 1.07 6.64 -16.85
C TRP A 308 -0.27 6.77 -16.12
N VAL A 309 -0.65 8.00 -15.74
CA VAL A 309 -1.88 8.23 -14.99
C VAL A 309 -3.09 7.85 -15.85
N PRO A 310 -3.92 6.91 -15.40
CA PRO A 310 -5.14 6.51 -16.11
C PRO A 310 -6.25 7.54 -15.96
N THR A 311 -7.35 7.34 -16.65
CA THR A 311 -8.62 7.98 -16.26
C THR A 311 -9.05 7.44 -14.90
N ILE A 312 -9.18 8.32 -13.89
CA ILE A 312 -9.55 7.96 -12.53
C ILE A 312 -10.93 8.49 -12.21
N GLU A 313 -11.81 7.62 -11.72
CA GLU A 313 -13.12 7.96 -11.19
C GLU A 313 -13.22 7.50 -9.75
N THR A 314 -13.43 8.45 -8.82
CA THR A 314 -13.57 8.16 -7.39
C THR A 314 -14.99 8.41 -6.92
N ILE A 315 -15.56 7.44 -6.21
CA ILE A 315 -16.91 7.50 -5.64
C ILE A 315 -16.80 7.34 -4.12
N ILE A 316 -17.33 8.31 -3.40
CA ILE A 316 -17.50 8.23 -1.95
C ILE A 316 -18.96 7.91 -1.67
N LEU A 317 -19.20 6.79 -1.02
CA LEU A 317 -20.55 6.39 -0.61
C LEU A 317 -20.89 7.05 0.73
N GLU A 318 -22.02 7.72 0.80
CA GLU A 318 -22.50 8.33 2.03
C GLU A 318 -22.89 7.27 3.06
N ALA A 319 -22.42 7.45 4.28
CA ALA A 319 -22.74 6.65 5.46
C ALA A 319 -22.72 7.55 6.72
N ASN A 320 -23.60 8.55 6.71
CA ASN A 320 -23.64 9.63 7.70
C ASN A 320 -24.10 9.18 9.09
N ASP A 321 -24.58 7.97 9.23
CA ASP A 321 -24.94 7.28 10.48
C ASP A 321 -23.72 6.58 11.14
N LEU A 322 -22.59 6.49 10.45
CA LEU A 322 -21.38 5.85 10.95
C LEU A 322 -20.29 6.88 11.29
N PRO A 323 -19.46 6.63 12.30
CA PRO A 323 -18.36 7.54 12.63
C PRO A 323 -17.36 7.62 11.47
N PRO A 324 -16.61 8.73 11.35
CA PRO A 324 -15.59 8.87 10.33
C PRO A 324 -14.51 7.81 10.49
N GLN A 325 -14.05 7.26 9.37
CA GLN A 325 -13.01 6.23 9.28
C GLN A 325 -11.79 6.75 8.48
N GLY A 326 -10.72 5.98 8.45
CA GLY A 326 -9.50 6.36 7.74
C GLY A 326 -9.72 6.43 6.22
N GLY A 327 -9.59 7.62 5.62
CA GLY A 327 -9.79 7.84 4.18
C GLY A 327 -8.51 7.96 3.36
N GLY A 328 -7.34 7.96 4.02
CA GLY A 328 -6.06 8.26 3.37
C GLY A 328 -5.31 7.08 2.77
N GLU A 329 -5.65 5.86 3.15
CA GLU A 329 -4.91 4.63 2.76
C GLU A 329 -5.75 3.61 1.97
N PRO A 330 -7.08 3.45 2.19
CA PRO A 330 -7.79 2.26 1.71
C PRO A 330 -7.71 2.02 0.19
N ALA A 331 -7.75 3.08 -0.62
CA ALA A 331 -7.74 2.92 -2.08
C ALA A 331 -6.40 2.36 -2.64
N ILE A 332 -5.30 2.40 -1.87
CA ILE A 332 -4.03 1.82 -2.35
C ILE A 332 -3.97 0.30 -2.19
N VAL A 333 -4.66 -0.27 -1.19
CA VAL A 333 -4.47 -1.69 -0.83
C VAL A 333 -4.91 -2.64 -1.94
N VAL A 334 -5.86 -2.24 -2.75
CA VAL A 334 -6.42 -3.06 -3.83
C VAL A 334 -5.64 -2.96 -5.15
N MET A 335 -4.74 -1.98 -5.30
CA MET A 335 -4.13 -1.66 -6.60
C MET A 335 -3.27 -2.80 -7.16
N GLY A 336 -2.47 -3.47 -6.33
CA GLY A 336 -1.69 -4.62 -6.78
C GLY A 336 -2.56 -5.74 -7.34
N ALA A 337 -3.64 -6.07 -6.63
CA ALA A 337 -4.55 -7.14 -7.02
C ALA A 337 -5.39 -6.77 -8.25
N VAL A 338 -5.95 -5.57 -8.30
CA VAL A 338 -6.81 -5.17 -9.42
C VAL A 338 -6.04 -5.17 -10.75
N ILE A 339 -4.77 -4.74 -10.73
CA ILE A 339 -3.91 -4.77 -11.91
C ILE A 339 -3.52 -6.21 -12.27
N ALA A 340 -3.15 -7.05 -11.29
CA ALA A 340 -2.81 -8.46 -11.53
C ALA A 340 -4.00 -9.24 -12.11
N ASN A 341 -5.20 -9.01 -11.60
CA ASN A 341 -6.42 -9.62 -12.07
C ASN A 341 -6.77 -9.15 -13.49
N ALA A 342 -6.56 -7.86 -13.79
CA ALA A 342 -6.75 -7.31 -15.13
C ALA A 342 -5.74 -7.89 -16.15
N ILE A 343 -4.47 -8.07 -15.76
CA ILE A 343 -3.46 -8.74 -16.60
C ILE A 343 -3.88 -10.18 -16.88
N ALA A 344 -4.35 -10.89 -15.87
CA ALA A 344 -4.81 -12.26 -16.03
C ALA A 344 -6.05 -12.37 -16.94
N ASP A 345 -6.99 -11.44 -16.82
CA ASP A 345 -8.15 -11.36 -17.70
C ASP A 345 -7.76 -11.07 -19.15
N ALA A 346 -6.78 -10.16 -19.37
CA ALA A 346 -6.29 -9.83 -20.71
C ALA A 346 -5.54 -10.97 -21.37
N THR A 347 -4.74 -11.72 -20.61
CA THR A 347 -3.72 -12.62 -21.18
C THR A 347 -3.89 -14.09 -20.85
N GLY A 348 -4.55 -14.40 -19.76
CA GLY A 348 -4.60 -15.73 -19.13
C GLY A 348 -3.42 -15.98 -18.17
N ALA A 349 -2.35 -15.17 -18.23
CA ALA A 349 -1.16 -15.34 -17.40
C ALA A 349 -1.35 -14.74 -16.00
N ARG A 350 -0.96 -15.47 -14.97
CA ARG A 350 -1.08 -15.05 -13.57
C ARG A 350 0.29 -14.63 -13.01
N VAL A 351 0.42 -13.36 -12.65
CA VAL A 351 1.62 -12.81 -12.00
C VAL A 351 1.37 -12.74 -10.49
N LEU A 352 2.14 -13.47 -9.70
CA LEU A 352 1.98 -13.59 -8.25
C LEU A 352 3.15 -12.92 -7.48
N GLN A 353 3.91 -12.07 -8.14
CA GLN A 353 5.04 -11.34 -7.54
C GLN A 353 4.97 -9.87 -7.89
N LEU A 354 5.08 -9.01 -6.88
CA LEU A 354 5.19 -7.56 -7.03
C LEU A 354 6.67 -7.10 -6.94
N PRO A 355 7.02 -6.02 -7.64
CA PRO A 355 6.26 -5.40 -8.72
C PRO A 355 6.14 -6.32 -9.94
N MET A 356 5.08 -6.16 -10.71
CA MET A 356 4.84 -6.92 -11.94
C MET A 356 5.65 -6.30 -13.10
N THR A 357 6.97 -6.44 -13.03
CA THR A 357 7.89 -5.92 -14.04
C THR A 357 7.68 -6.58 -15.40
N PRO A 358 8.12 -5.95 -16.51
CA PRO A 358 8.01 -6.53 -17.84
C PRO A 358 8.57 -7.94 -17.95
N ASP A 359 9.66 -8.23 -17.27
CA ASP A 359 10.27 -9.58 -17.30
C ASP A 359 9.45 -10.61 -16.53
N ARG A 360 8.86 -10.24 -15.38
CA ARG A 360 7.94 -11.11 -14.62
C ARG A 360 6.65 -11.40 -15.41
N ILE A 361 6.15 -10.41 -16.13
CA ILE A 361 4.97 -10.60 -17.00
C ILE A 361 5.31 -11.53 -18.17
N LYS A 362 6.44 -11.31 -18.86
CA LYS A 362 6.88 -12.22 -19.93
C LYS A 362 7.06 -13.65 -19.43
N ALA A 363 7.72 -13.82 -18.28
CA ALA A 363 7.89 -15.15 -17.67
C ALA A 363 6.53 -15.83 -17.42
N ALA A 364 5.55 -15.11 -16.89
CA ALA A 364 4.20 -15.64 -16.66
C ALA A 364 3.46 -15.99 -17.96
N LEU A 365 3.66 -15.23 -19.04
CA LEU A 365 3.08 -15.51 -20.35
C LEU A 365 3.63 -16.80 -21.00
N HIS A 366 4.84 -17.23 -20.65
CA HIS A 366 5.46 -18.45 -21.17
C HIS A 366 5.11 -19.70 -20.35
N THR A 367 4.58 -19.54 -19.14
CA THR A 367 4.25 -20.66 -18.24
C THR A 367 2.76 -20.99 -18.19
N GLY A 368 1.91 -20.19 -18.76
CA GLY A 368 0.45 -20.38 -18.90
C GLY A 368 0.09 -20.80 -20.31
#